data_870bc550388cf9edda158aa4cebc93eb
#
_entry.id   870bc550388cf9edda158aa4cebc93eb
#
_cell.length_a   1.000
_cell.length_b   1.000
_cell.length_c   1.000
_cell.angle_alpha   90.00
_cell.angle_beta   90.00
_cell.angle_gamma   90.00
#
_symmetry.space_group_name_H-M   'P 1'
#
loop_
_entity.id
_entity.type
_entity.pdbx_description
1 polymer ?
#
loop_
_entity_poly.entity_id
_entity_poly.type
_entity_poly.pdbx_seq_one_letter_code
_entity_poly.pdbx_strand_id
1 'polypeptide(L)'
;IFCAYNLTQALEAFSAHPIDLMICDIEMPGGSGLELLDQIRQAHYETVCIFLTAYAKFEYISRAMKLSSSDYLLKPLDDHALLEALDKACAQCEKQQKDRVNTLHANYWKESELPLAEQFFLDLLNGSISSAPSEVMDEIRYRRLNVELIHQPFCPLLIQTGQTNSFSPTDNRTLYEFALKNIAREYFFEPGELPLTIRVLDGFYLLLLPASTHSRDAVIGRCRQALTDFVTHFPFSINFFVDQKVCLPEDLRKAFLSMKAFAGKNVTYENHVFDLAAETEAPVQTPFQPIPSDRWSDLLTSGRTEQLQIEV
;
A
#
# COMPACT_ATOMS: atom_id res chain seq x y z
N ILE A 1 31.57 -10.43 23.51
CA ILE A 1 32.37 -11.37 22.70
C ILE A 1 32.01 -12.79 23.13
N PHE A 2 31.71 -13.65 22.18
CA PHE A 2 31.40 -15.05 22.38
C PHE A 2 32.48 -15.90 21.70
N CYS A 3 32.86 -16.99 22.34
CA CYS A 3 33.85 -17.94 21.79
C CYS A 3 33.17 -19.26 21.53
N ALA A 4 33.38 -19.84 20.35
CA ALA A 4 32.91 -21.16 19.99
C ALA A 4 34.10 -21.98 19.45
N TYR A 5 34.20 -23.24 19.81
CA TYR A 5 35.32 -24.13 19.47
C TYR A 5 34.96 -25.14 18.38
N ASN A 6 33.71 -25.18 17.97
CA ASN A 6 33.21 -26.08 16.92
C ASN A 6 31.93 -25.50 16.28
N LEU A 7 31.50 -26.10 15.16
CA LEU A 7 30.32 -25.69 14.40
C LEU A 7 29.04 -25.64 15.25
N THR A 8 28.80 -26.65 16.11
CA THR A 8 27.59 -26.73 16.92
C THR A 8 27.50 -25.58 17.93
N GLN A 9 28.57 -25.31 18.65
CA GLN A 9 28.65 -24.21 19.61
C GLN A 9 28.50 -22.85 18.93
N ALA A 10 29.02 -22.68 17.71
CA ALA A 10 28.86 -21.49 16.97
C ALA A 10 27.38 -21.26 16.59
N LEU A 11 26.68 -22.28 16.11
CA LEU A 11 25.26 -22.19 15.76
C LEU A 11 24.38 -21.92 16.99
N GLU A 12 24.71 -22.52 18.15
CA GLU A 12 24.04 -22.22 19.43
C GLU A 12 24.23 -20.77 19.84
N ALA A 13 25.43 -20.20 19.66
CA ALA A 13 25.69 -18.79 19.93
C ALA A 13 24.86 -17.87 19.02
N PHE A 14 24.72 -18.19 17.74
CA PHE A 14 23.87 -17.44 16.79
C PHE A 14 22.38 -17.50 17.14
N SER A 15 21.92 -18.65 17.64
CA SER A 15 20.51 -18.79 18.05
C SER A 15 20.20 -18.05 19.36
N ALA A 16 21.18 -17.86 20.23
CA ALA A 16 21.02 -17.23 21.54
C ALA A 16 21.29 -15.71 21.53
N HIS A 17 22.10 -15.22 20.60
CA HIS A 17 22.59 -13.84 20.62
C HIS A 17 22.64 -13.21 19.21
N PRO A 18 22.36 -11.89 19.08
CA PRO A 18 22.66 -11.16 17.86
C PRO A 18 24.18 -11.02 17.69
N ILE A 19 24.71 -11.46 16.56
CA ILE A 19 26.15 -11.42 16.27
C ILE A 19 26.36 -10.61 14.99
N ASP A 20 26.96 -9.42 15.11
CA ASP A 20 27.20 -8.51 13.98
C ASP A 20 28.46 -8.88 13.22
N LEU A 21 29.51 -9.34 13.93
CA LEU A 21 30.81 -9.68 13.37
C LEU A 21 31.27 -11.06 13.86
N MET A 22 31.73 -11.88 12.94
CA MET A 22 32.31 -13.19 13.20
C MET A 22 33.72 -13.27 12.66
N ILE A 23 34.66 -13.74 13.48
CA ILE A 23 36.00 -14.17 13.05
C ILE A 23 36.03 -15.69 13.17
N CYS A 24 36.25 -16.36 12.07
CA CYS A 24 36.10 -17.81 12.00
C CYS A 24 37.28 -18.49 11.33
N ASP A 25 37.79 -19.54 11.93
CA ASP A 25 38.71 -20.46 11.26
C ASP A 25 37.95 -21.25 10.18
N ILE A 26 38.55 -21.44 9.02
CA ILE A 26 37.96 -22.29 7.98
C ILE A 26 37.98 -23.76 8.42
N GLU A 27 39.04 -24.21 9.06
CA GLU A 27 39.18 -25.62 9.50
C GLU A 27 38.88 -25.72 11.00
N MET A 28 37.69 -26.20 11.33
CA MET A 28 37.23 -26.38 12.72
C MET A 28 36.86 -27.83 12.99
N PRO A 29 36.99 -28.30 14.27
CA PRO A 29 36.46 -29.58 14.66
C PRO A 29 34.96 -29.68 14.43
N GLY A 30 34.51 -30.76 13.76
CA GLY A 30 33.09 -31.04 13.53
C GLY A 30 32.46 -30.30 12.36
N GLY A 31 33.25 -29.56 11.52
CA GLY A 31 32.79 -28.89 10.32
C GLY A 31 33.71 -27.80 9.84
N SER A 32 33.28 -27.04 8.87
CA SER A 32 34.05 -25.95 8.25
C SER A 32 33.41 -24.59 8.56
N GLY A 33 34.24 -23.55 8.75
CA GLY A 33 33.76 -22.17 8.86
C GLY A 33 32.97 -21.72 7.65
N LEU A 34 33.23 -22.28 6.46
CA LEU A 34 32.45 -22.03 5.25
C LEU A 34 31.04 -22.66 5.34
N GLU A 35 30.92 -23.84 5.96
CA GLU A 35 29.61 -24.46 6.23
C GLU A 35 28.83 -23.66 7.26
N LEU A 36 29.49 -23.16 8.30
CA LEU A 36 28.88 -22.26 9.27
C LEU A 36 28.31 -21.01 8.57
N LEU A 37 29.13 -20.34 7.74
CA LEU A 37 28.67 -19.15 7.05
C LEU A 37 27.50 -19.43 6.09
N ASP A 38 27.51 -20.56 5.40
CA ASP A 38 26.40 -20.99 4.54
C ASP A 38 25.09 -21.17 5.33
N GLN A 39 25.14 -21.86 6.47
CA GLN A 39 23.98 -22.08 7.33
C GLN A 39 23.43 -20.77 7.92
N ILE A 40 24.28 -19.86 8.39
CA ILE A 40 23.83 -18.56 8.92
C ILE A 40 23.25 -17.67 7.81
N ARG A 41 23.74 -17.75 6.57
CA ARG A 41 23.16 -17.07 5.43
C ARG A 41 21.78 -17.63 5.04
N GLN A 42 21.63 -18.95 5.05
CA GLN A 42 20.33 -19.61 4.83
C GLN A 42 19.30 -19.23 5.91
N ALA A 43 19.78 -19.02 7.14
CA ALA A 43 18.95 -18.53 8.25
C ALA A 43 18.76 -16.99 8.24
N HIS A 44 19.16 -16.29 7.16
CA HIS A 44 19.02 -14.86 6.98
C HIS A 44 19.79 -13.96 7.96
N TYR A 45 20.84 -14.47 8.59
CA TYR A 45 21.74 -13.63 9.39
C TYR A 45 22.67 -12.84 8.49
N GLU A 46 22.75 -11.52 8.70
CA GLU A 46 23.61 -10.59 7.93
C GLU A 46 24.95 -10.30 8.62
N THR A 47 25.47 -11.26 9.38
CA THR A 47 26.73 -11.16 10.11
C THR A 47 27.91 -10.92 9.16
N VAL A 48 28.74 -9.93 9.46
CA VAL A 48 30.01 -9.70 8.77
C VAL A 48 31.00 -10.80 9.17
N CYS A 49 31.68 -11.41 8.20
CA CYS A 49 32.56 -12.55 8.47
C CYS A 49 33.98 -12.29 7.97
N ILE A 50 34.97 -12.51 8.84
CA ILE A 50 36.41 -12.58 8.51
C ILE A 50 36.85 -14.02 8.68
N PHE A 51 37.43 -14.62 7.64
CA PHE A 51 38.01 -15.96 7.72
C PHE A 51 39.47 -15.95 8.07
N LEU A 52 39.84 -16.89 8.95
CA LEU A 52 41.22 -17.23 9.23
C LEU A 52 41.57 -18.61 8.64
N THR A 53 42.73 -18.80 8.07
CA THR A 53 43.12 -20.10 7.55
C THR A 53 44.63 -20.31 7.55
N ALA A 54 45.06 -21.54 7.70
CA ALA A 54 46.47 -21.93 7.54
C ALA A 54 46.86 -22.20 6.07
N TYR A 55 45.88 -22.25 5.13
CA TYR A 55 46.13 -22.67 3.75
C TYR A 55 45.54 -21.69 2.76
N ALA A 56 46.39 -21.24 1.83
CA ALA A 56 46.01 -20.40 0.68
C ALA A 56 45.40 -21.26 -0.45
N LYS A 57 44.30 -21.99 -0.19
CA LYS A 57 43.64 -22.77 -1.23
C LYS A 57 42.66 -21.90 -2.00
N PHE A 58 42.81 -21.88 -3.32
CA PHE A 58 41.94 -21.09 -4.21
C PHE A 58 40.45 -21.42 -4.04
N GLU A 59 40.11 -22.68 -3.77
CA GLU A 59 38.73 -23.14 -3.52
C GLU A 59 38.12 -22.47 -2.31
N TYR A 60 38.87 -22.29 -1.21
CA TYR A 60 38.36 -21.63 0.00
C TYR A 60 38.14 -20.16 -0.23
N ILE A 61 39.06 -19.47 -0.91
CA ILE A 61 38.90 -18.05 -1.27
C ILE A 61 37.67 -17.84 -2.15
N SER A 62 37.52 -18.65 -3.21
CA SER A 62 36.40 -18.56 -4.13
C SER A 62 35.05 -18.80 -3.45
N ARG A 63 34.98 -19.75 -2.51
CA ARG A 63 33.75 -20.05 -1.77
C ARG A 63 33.44 -18.99 -0.72
N ALA A 64 34.45 -18.48 -0.01
CA ALA A 64 34.29 -17.36 0.92
C ALA A 64 33.76 -16.09 0.23
N MET A 65 34.29 -15.77 -0.97
CA MET A 65 33.80 -14.64 -1.78
C MET A 65 32.34 -14.83 -2.22
N LYS A 66 31.94 -16.04 -2.63
CA LYS A 66 30.56 -16.34 -3.01
C LYS A 66 29.59 -16.19 -1.84
N LEU A 67 30.03 -16.46 -0.62
CA LEU A 67 29.27 -16.30 0.60
C LEU A 67 29.31 -14.86 1.18
N SER A 68 29.91 -13.93 0.43
CA SER A 68 30.03 -12.50 0.80
C SER A 68 30.74 -12.31 2.16
N SER A 69 31.86 -13.04 2.38
CA SER A 69 32.76 -12.74 3.51
C SER A 69 33.42 -11.38 3.31
N SER A 70 33.70 -10.68 4.40
CA SER A 70 34.33 -9.35 4.37
C SER A 70 35.80 -9.41 4.06
N ASP A 71 36.49 -10.37 4.66
CA ASP A 71 37.96 -10.52 4.47
C ASP A 71 38.40 -11.97 4.70
N TYR A 72 39.65 -12.24 4.37
CA TYR A 72 40.28 -13.56 4.42
C TYR A 72 41.76 -13.40 4.81
N LEU A 73 42.17 -13.91 5.96
CA LEU A 73 43.52 -13.75 6.52
C LEU A 73 44.23 -15.09 6.64
N LEU A 74 45.52 -15.09 6.25
CA LEU A 74 46.38 -16.25 6.37
C LEU A 74 47.10 -16.31 7.73
N LYS A 75 47.17 -17.49 8.33
CA LYS A 75 48.02 -17.76 9.50
C LYS A 75 49.44 -18.05 9.06
N PRO A 76 50.52 -17.57 9.79
CA PRO A 76 50.43 -16.81 11.04
C PRO A 76 49.91 -15.39 10.81
N LEU A 77 49.03 -14.92 11.73
CA LEU A 77 48.42 -13.60 11.61
C LEU A 77 49.44 -12.50 11.83
N ASP A 78 49.45 -11.52 10.94
CA ASP A 78 50.06 -10.23 11.18
C ASP A 78 49.09 -9.32 11.91
N ASP A 79 49.51 -8.72 13.02
CA ASP A 79 48.66 -7.88 13.86
C ASP A 79 48.10 -6.67 13.07
N HIS A 80 48.92 -6.11 12.17
CA HIS A 80 48.49 -4.98 11.33
C HIS A 80 47.39 -5.40 10.33
N ALA A 81 47.58 -6.55 9.67
CA ALA A 81 46.59 -7.07 8.73
C ALA A 81 45.24 -7.44 9.44
N LEU A 82 45.34 -7.96 10.65
CA LEU A 82 44.15 -8.26 11.47
C LEU A 82 43.38 -6.97 11.86
N LEU A 83 44.10 -5.94 12.30
CA LEU A 83 43.52 -4.66 12.67
C LEU A 83 42.84 -3.99 11.46
N GLU A 84 43.50 -3.97 10.30
CA GLU A 84 42.88 -3.45 9.07
C GLU A 84 41.62 -4.17 8.67
N ALA A 85 41.59 -5.52 8.76
CA ALA A 85 40.41 -6.32 8.45
C ALA A 85 39.29 -6.06 9.43
N LEU A 86 39.61 -5.89 10.73
CA LEU A 86 38.66 -5.52 11.75
C LEU A 86 38.05 -4.13 11.53
N ASP A 87 38.87 -3.13 11.21
CA ASP A 87 38.42 -1.77 10.94
C ASP A 87 37.45 -1.75 9.75
N LYS A 88 37.77 -2.47 8.66
CA LYS A 88 36.87 -2.63 7.50
C LYS A 88 35.57 -3.33 7.88
N ALA A 89 35.63 -4.41 8.65
CA ALA A 89 34.47 -5.15 9.08
C ALA A 89 33.56 -4.34 10.02
N CYS A 90 34.15 -3.58 10.95
CA CYS A 90 33.39 -2.67 11.82
C CYS A 90 32.68 -1.57 11.02
N ALA A 91 33.38 -0.95 10.06
CA ALA A 91 32.77 0.04 9.17
C ALA A 91 31.62 -0.57 8.34
N GLN A 92 31.76 -1.82 7.91
CA GLN A 92 30.69 -2.55 7.21
C GLN A 92 29.49 -2.83 8.12
N CYS A 93 29.71 -3.26 9.38
CA CYS A 93 28.66 -3.45 10.38
C CYS A 93 27.90 -2.14 10.65
N GLU A 94 28.63 -1.04 10.86
CA GLU A 94 28.03 0.29 11.07
C GLU A 94 27.18 0.74 9.88
N LYS A 95 27.66 0.51 8.66
CA LYS A 95 26.90 0.80 7.45
C LYS A 95 25.63 -0.04 7.37
N GLN A 96 25.73 -1.36 7.59
CA GLN A 96 24.57 -2.26 7.59
C GLN A 96 23.54 -1.85 8.66
N GLN A 97 23.97 -1.48 9.85
CA GLN A 97 23.08 -0.99 10.90
C GLN A 97 22.38 0.32 10.49
N LYS A 98 23.12 1.27 9.92
CA LYS A 98 22.52 2.52 9.40
C LYS A 98 21.51 2.25 8.29
N ASP A 99 21.84 1.35 7.36
CA ASP A 99 20.95 0.99 6.27
C ASP A 99 19.69 0.27 6.77
N ARG A 100 19.81 -0.60 7.78
CA ARG A 100 18.66 -1.23 8.48
C ARG A 100 17.78 -0.19 9.17
N VAL A 101 18.38 0.71 9.95
CA VAL A 101 17.65 1.77 10.64
C VAL A 101 16.97 2.69 9.64
N ASN A 102 17.66 3.07 8.56
CA ASN A 102 17.08 3.90 7.50
C ASN A 102 15.94 3.17 6.78
N THR A 103 16.07 1.87 6.53
CA THR A 103 15.02 1.05 5.92
C THR A 103 13.81 0.89 6.86
N LEU A 104 14.04 0.65 8.14
CA LEU A 104 12.99 0.60 9.16
C LEU A 104 12.30 1.96 9.31
N HIS A 105 13.07 3.07 9.35
CA HIS A 105 12.49 4.42 9.37
C HIS A 105 11.71 4.70 8.08
N ALA A 106 12.26 4.37 6.91
CA ALA A 106 11.56 4.55 5.64
C ALA A 106 10.27 3.74 5.56
N ASN A 107 10.27 2.51 6.06
CA ASN A 107 9.07 1.67 6.12
C ASN A 107 8.07 2.20 7.14
N TYR A 108 8.53 2.61 8.34
CA TYR A 108 7.69 3.23 9.36
C TYR A 108 7.07 4.55 8.87
N TRP A 109 7.85 5.40 8.18
CA TRP A 109 7.31 6.62 7.56
C TRP A 109 6.31 6.30 6.45
N LYS A 110 6.59 5.31 5.59
CA LYS A 110 5.64 4.86 4.56
C LYS A 110 4.35 4.28 5.15
N GLU A 111 4.45 3.50 6.22
CA GLU A 111 3.27 2.97 6.91
C GLU A 111 2.47 4.05 7.64
N SER A 112 3.13 5.10 8.12
CA SER A 112 2.49 6.24 8.81
C SER A 112 2.00 7.31 7.84
N GLU A 113 2.61 7.45 6.67
CA GLU A 113 2.29 8.49 5.68
C GLU A 113 0.89 8.32 5.10
N LEU A 114 0.48 7.08 4.79
CA LEU A 114 -0.83 6.82 4.21
C LEU A 114 -2.00 7.26 5.12
N PRO A 115 -2.06 6.86 6.40
CA PRO A 115 -3.12 7.34 7.30
C PRO A 115 -3.13 8.85 7.50
N LEU A 116 -1.95 9.48 7.59
CA LEU A 116 -1.84 10.94 7.72
C LEU A 116 -2.30 11.66 6.45
N ALA A 117 -1.96 11.12 5.29
CA ALA A 117 -2.40 11.66 4.00
C ALA A 117 -3.92 11.45 3.80
N GLU A 118 -4.47 10.26 4.11
CA GLU A 118 -5.92 10.02 4.08
C GLU A 118 -6.66 11.01 4.99
N GLN A 119 -6.15 11.25 6.21
CA GLN A 119 -6.74 12.21 7.13
C GLN A 119 -6.64 13.66 6.62
N PHE A 120 -5.52 14.06 6.05
CA PHE A 120 -5.35 15.38 5.43
C PHE A 120 -6.39 15.61 4.33
N PHE A 121 -6.55 14.66 3.40
CA PHE A 121 -7.54 14.78 2.35
C PHE A 121 -8.97 14.74 2.87
N LEU A 122 -9.26 13.95 3.90
CA LEU A 122 -10.57 13.94 4.54
C LEU A 122 -10.91 15.29 5.16
N ASP A 123 -9.96 15.93 5.86
CA ASP A 123 -10.12 17.26 6.45
C ASP A 123 -10.34 18.34 5.37
N LEU A 124 -9.64 18.21 4.25
CA LEU A 124 -9.81 19.10 3.09
C LEU A 124 -11.20 18.94 2.46
N LEU A 125 -11.67 17.70 2.26
CA LEU A 125 -12.99 17.39 1.71
C LEU A 125 -14.12 17.88 2.61
N ASN A 126 -13.98 17.73 3.92
CA ASN A 126 -14.95 18.21 4.91
C ASN A 126 -14.92 19.71 5.12
N GLY A 127 -13.87 20.39 4.64
CA GLY A 127 -13.67 21.84 4.78
C GLY A 127 -13.14 22.26 6.15
N SER A 128 -12.55 21.33 6.89
CA SER A 128 -11.80 21.62 8.11
C SER A 128 -10.48 22.32 7.79
N ILE A 129 -9.95 22.09 6.59
CA ILE A 129 -8.83 22.77 5.98
C ILE A 129 -9.37 23.64 4.84
N SER A 130 -8.89 24.87 4.74
CA SER A 130 -9.23 25.76 3.63
C SER A 130 -8.63 25.25 2.31
N SER A 131 -9.35 25.44 1.21
CA SER A 131 -8.87 25.11 -0.13
C SER A 131 -8.00 26.22 -0.74
N ALA A 132 -7.53 27.19 0.03
CA ALA A 132 -6.57 28.19 -0.46
C ALA A 132 -5.19 27.54 -0.68
N PRO A 133 -4.53 27.72 -1.85
CA PRO A 133 -3.27 27.02 -2.15
C PRO A 133 -2.18 27.21 -1.09
N SER A 134 -2.06 28.41 -0.50
CA SER A 134 -1.10 28.68 0.56
C SER A 134 -1.38 27.87 1.82
N GLU A 135 -2.65 27.78 2.25
CA GLU A 135 -3.05 27.05 3.44
C GLU A 135 -2.92 25.54 3.26
N VAL A 136 -3.24 25.03 2.07
CA VAL A 136 -3.02 23.63 1.69
C VAL A 136 -1.53 23.28 1.81
N MET A 137 -0.64 24.12 1.27
CA MET A 137 0.80 23.90 1.33
C MET A 137 1.36 23.99 2.76
N ASP A 138 0.85 24.93 3.57
CA ASP A 138 1.26 25.07 4.96
C ASP A 138 0.82 23.88 5.80
N GLU A 139 -0.37 23.35 5.56
CA GLU A 139 -0.87 22.16 6.25
C GLU A 139 -0.12 20.89 5.87
N ILE A 140 0.25 20.72 4.59
CA ILE A 140 1.11 19.62 4.10
C ILE A 140 2.45 19.65 4.86
N ARG A 141 3.06 20.82 4.97
CA ARG A 141 4.33 21.01 5.70
C ARG A 141 4.18 20.79 7.20
N TYR A 142 3.11 21.31 7.80
CA TYR A 142 2.83 21.15 9.22
C TYR A 142 2.68 19.67 9.60
N ARG A 143 1.98 18.90 8.80
CA ARG A 143 1.81 17.44 8.98
C ARG A 143 3.03 16.63 8.54
N ARG A 144 4.06 17.27 7.99
CA ARG A 144 5.27 16.64 7.45
C ARG A 144 4.99 15.60 6.38
N LEU A 145 3.98 15.82 5.57
CA LEU A 145 3.65 14.98 4.43
C LEU A 145 4.61 15.24 3.28
N ASN A 146 4.82 14.24 2.44
CA ASN A 146 5.64 14.40 1.25
C ASN A 146 4.91 15.29 0.23
N VAL A 147 5.46 16.49 0.00
CA VAL A 147 4.86 17.50 -0.90
C VAL A 147 4.68 16.96 -2.31
N GLU A 148 5.65 16.22 -2.86
CA GLU A 148 5.60 15.69 -4.23
C GLU A 148 4.51 14.64 -4.40
N LEU A 149 4.23 13.85 -3.37
CA LEU A 149 3.18 12.83 -3.40
C LEU A 149 1.78 13.39 -3.13
N ILE A 150 1.67 14.45 -2.35
CA ILE A 150 0.39 15.00 -1.90
C ILE A 150 -0.06 16.17 -2.77
N HIS A 151 0.84 17.09 -3.12
CA HIS A 151 0.53 18.25 -3.96
C HIS A 151 0.84 17.98 -5.43
N GLN A 152 0.09 17.05 -6.02
CA GLN A 152 0.17 16.70 -7.44
C GLN A 152 -1.23 16.64 -8.05
N PRO A 153 -1.34 16.63 -9.39
CA PRO A 153 -2.61 16.41 -10.05
C PRO A 153 -3.14 14.99 -9.87
N PHE A 154 -4.42 14.86 -9.50
CA PHE A 154 -5.09 13.56 -9.31
C PHE A 154 -6.26 13.39 -10.28
N CYS A 155 -6.50 12.15 -10.70
CA CYS A 155 -7.75 11.69 -11.29
C CYS A 155 -8.61 11.13 -10.14
N PRO A 156 -9.65 11.83 -9.67
CA PRO A 156 -10.50 11.33 -8.61
C PRO A 156 -11.44 10.25 -9.14
N LEU A 157 -11.55 9.15 -8.38
CA LEU A 157 -12.48 8.06 -8.63
C LEU A 157 -13.36 7.89 -7.39
N LEU A 158 -14.66 8.10 -7.51
CA LEU A 158 -15.60 7.87 -6.43
C LEU A 158 -16.22 6.48 -6.57
N ILE A 159 -16.17 5.70 -5.50
CA ILE A 159 -16.82 4.39 -5.37
C ILE A 159 -18.01 4.56 -4.44
N GLN A 160 -19.16 4.12 -4.90
CA GLN A 160 -20.39 4.00 -4.10
C GLN A 160 -20.72 2.53 -3.91
N THR A 161 -20.88 2.08 -2.68
CA THR A 161 -21.36 0.75 -2.35
C THR A 161 -22.82 0.81 -1.95
N GLY A 162 -23.63 -0.08 -2.50
CA GLY A 162 -25.06 -0.21 -2.14
C GLY A 162 -25.26 -0.71 -0.71
N GLN A 163 -26.41 -0.44 -0.14
CA GLN A 163 -26.81 -1.02 1.14
C GLN A 163 -27.32 -2.44 0.92
N THR A 164 -26.79 -3.40 1.65
CA THR A 164 -27.37 -4.75 1.68
C THR A 164 -28.43 -4.82 2.76
N ASN A 165 -29.65 -5.09 2.36
CA ASN A 165 -30.76 -5.35 3.27
C ASN A 165 -30.62 -6.66 4.06
N SER A 166 -29.55 -7.43 3.84
CA SER A 166 -29.41 -8.82 4.32
C SER A 166 -28.38 -9.03 5.43
N PHE A 167 -27.65 -8.00 5.87
CA PHE A 167 -26.61 -8.16 6.88
C PHE A 167 -26.86 -7.35 8.15
N SER A 168 -26.63 -8.00 9.29
CA SER A 168 -26.57 -7.33 10.59
C SER A 168 -25.49 -6.24 10.55
N PRO A 169 -25.77 -4.99 10.92
CA PRO A 169 -24.93 -3.84 10.59
C PRO A 169 -23.56 -3.81 11.26
N THR A 170 -23.23 -4.69 12.18
CA THR A 170 -22.11 -4.51 13.11
C THR A 170 -20.89 -5.41 12.87
N ASP A 171 -21.06 -6.63 12.34
CA ASP A 171 -19.93 -7.60 12.43
C ASP A 171 -19.01 -7.68 11.18
N ASN A 172 -19.46 -7.27 9.99
CA ASN A 172 -18.67 -7.48 8.78
C ASN A 172 -18.21 -6.18 8.08
N ARG A 173 -18.59 -5.01 8.58
CA ARG A 173 -18.29 -3.73 7.91
C ARG A 173 -16.79 -3.45 7.79
N THR A 174 -16.05 -3.68 8.86
CA THR A 174 -14.58 -3.48 8.88
C THR A 174 -13.88 -4.45 7.92
N LEU A 175 -14.38 -5.68 7.82
CA LEU A 175 -13.84 -6.69 6.89
C LEU A 175 -14.07 -6.27 5.43
N TYR A 176 -15.27 -5.78 5.10
CA TYR A 176 -15.59 -5.32 3.74
C TYR A 176 -14.80 -4.05 3.36
N GLU A 177 -14.63 -3.12 4.30
CA GLU A 177 -13.78 -1.95 4.08
C GLU A 177 -12.33 -2.36 3.81
N PHE A 178 -11.79 -3.28 4.60
CA PHE A 178 -10.45 -3.81 4.41
C PHE A 178 -10.31 -4.51 3.04
N ALA A 179 -11.27 -5.36 2.68
CA ALA A 179 -11.28 -6.05 1.40
C ALA A 179 -11.38 -5.07 0.23
N LEU A 180 -12.25 -4.07 0.32
CA LEU A 180 -12.40 -3.03 -0.70
C LEU A 180 -11.10 -2.22 -0.88
N LYS A 181 -10.46 -1.80 0.21
CA LYS A 181 -9.18 -1.09 0.15
C LYS A 181 -8.08 -1.94 -0.50
N ASN A 182 -8.01 -3.23 -0.20
CA ASN A 182 -7.02 -4.13 -0.80
C ASN A 182 -7.26 -4.33 -2.30
N ILE A 183 -8.50 -4.58 -2.71
CA ILE A 183 -8.86 -4.72 -4.10
C ILE A 183 -8.66 -3.39 -4.84
N ALA A 184 -9.07 -2.26 -4.25
CA ALA A 184 -8.81 -0.95 -4.84
C ALA A 184 -7.32 -0.70 -5.05
N ARG A 185 -6.47 -1.10 -4.10
CA ARG A 185 -5.01 -1.04 -4.24
C ARG A 185 -4.49 -1.88 -5.40
N GLU A 186 -4.98 -3.09 -5.56
CA GLU A 186 -4.52 -4.02 -6.60
C GLU A 186 -4.91 -3.56 -8.01
N TYR A 187 -6.15 -3.06 -8.19
CA TYR A 187 -6.65 -2.64 -9.50
C TYR A 187 -6.23 -1.24 -9.93
N PHE A 188 -6.10 -0.32 -8.98
CA PHE A 188 -6.00 1.10 -9.31
C PHE A 188 -4.66 1.74 -9.00
N PHE A 189 -3.78 1.11 -8.22
CA PHE A 189 -2.49 1.72 -7.88
C PHE A 189 -1.31 0.91 -8.42
N GLU A 190 -0.29 1.60 -8.93
CA GLU A 190 0.94 0.98 -9.38
C GLU A 190 1.91 0.73 -8.20
N PRO A 191 2.85 -0.23 -8.33
CA PRO A 191 3.87 -0.45 -7.31
C PRO A 191 4.67 0.83 -7.03
N GLY A 192 4.66 1.27 -5.77
CA GLY A 192 5.36 2.48 -5.32
C GLY A 192 4.48 3.72 -5.21
N GLU A 193 3.25 3.71 -5.71
CA GLU A 193 2.28 4.77 -5.47
C GLU A 193 1.70 4.69 -4.06
N LEU A 194 1.29 5.85 -3.54
CA LEU A 194 0.57 5.94 -2.27
C LEU A 194 -0.91 5.59 -2.52
N PRO A 195 -1.45 4.48 -2.00
CA PRO A 195 -2.80 4.00 -2.33
C PRO A 195 -3.88 4.77 -1.57
N LEU A 196 -4.05 6.06 -1.90
CA LEU A 196 -5.00 6.96 -1.26
C LEU A 196 -6.44 6.51 -1.52
N THR A 197 -7.02 5.82 -0.53
CA THR A 197 -8.41 5.34 -0.55
C THR A 197 -9.15 5.86 0.67
N ILE A 198 -9.81 6.99 0.52
CA ILE A 198 -10.40 7.79 1.59
C ILE A 198 -11.87 7.41 1.74
N ARG A 199 -12.27 6.96 2.93
CA ARG A 199 -13.68 6.80 3.26
C ARG A 199 -14.28 8.16 3.61
N VAL A 200 -15.06 8.71 2.70
CA VAL A 200 -15.62 10.06 2.84
C VAL A 200 -16.96 10.08 3.54
N LEU A 201 -17.78 9.03 3.34
CA LEU A 201 -19.08 8.82 3.98
C LEU A 201 -19.35 7.32 4.06
N ASP A 202 -20.46 6.93 4.71
CA ASP A 202 -20.93 5.54 4.70
C ASP A 202 -21.27 5.10 3.27
N GLY A 203 -20.60 4.06 2.80
CA GLY A 203 -20.75 3.54 1.46
C GLY A 203 -20.05 4.36 0.36
N PHE A 204 -19.31 5.41 0.69
CA PHE A 204 -18.58 6.20 -0.30
C PHE A 204 -17.07 6.23 -0.02
N TYR A 205 -16.30 5.87 -1.03
CA TYR A 205 -14.84 5.88 -0.99
C TYR A 205 -14.30 6.70 -2.16
N LEU A 206 -13.36 7.60 -1.88
CA LEU A 206 -12.69 8.41 -2.88
C LEU A 206 -11.26 7.91 -3.05
N LEU A 207 -10.91 7.49 -4.26
CA LEU A 207 -9.56 7.15 -4.64
C LEU A 207 -8.94 8.37 -5.35
N LEU A 208 -7.69 8.68 -4.98
CA LEU A 208 -6.90 9.75 -5.60
C LEU A 208 -5.77 9.12 -6.40
N LEU A 209 -5.97 8.99 -7.70
CA LEU A 209 -5.03 8.37 -8.62
C LEU A 209 -4.10 9.44 -9.21
N PRO A 210 -2.75 9.32 -9.11
CA PRO A 210 -1.83 10.29 -9.71
C PRO A 210 -2.08 10.42 -11.22
N ALA A 211 -2.31 11.63 -11.70
CA ALA A 211 -2.60 11.87 -13.13
C ALA A 211 -1.39 11.64 -14.03
N SER A 212 -0.18 11.58 -13.45
CA SER A 212 1.05 11.26 -14.19
C SER A 212 1.09 9.82 -14.72
N THR A 213 0.44 8.89 -14.02
CA THR A 213 0.43 7.45 -14.33
C THR A 213 -0.94 6.95 -14.78
N HIS A 214 -2.00 7.71 -14.50
CA HIS A 214 -3.38 7.31 -14.77
C HIS A 214 -4.09 8.27 -15.71
N SER A 215 -4.34 7.83 -16.95
CA SER A 215 -5.26 8.54 -17.84
C SER A 215 -6.71 8.15 -17.53
N ARG A 216 -7.65 9.06 -17.79
CA ARG A 216 -9.08 8.83 -17.59
C ARG A 216 -9.59 7.52 -18.26
N ASP A 217 -9.23 7.31 -19.51
CA ASP A 217 -9.68 6.13 -20.27
C ASP A 217 -9.13 4.83 -19.68
N ALA A 218 -7.88 4.85 -19.19
CA ALA A 218 -7.29 3.74 -18.48
C ALA A 218 -8.03 3.46 -17.17
N VAL A 219 -8.41 4.49 -16.40
CA VAL A 219 -9.19 4.36 -15.17
C VAL A 219 -10.56 3.74 -15.46
N ILE A 220 -11.28 4.20 -16.48
CA ILE A 220 -12.56 3.62 -16.90
C ILE A 220 -12.40 2.15 -17.27
N GLY A 221 -11.37 1.81 -18.03
CA GLY A 221 -11.06 0.42 -18.38
C GLY A 221 -10.84 -0.46 -17.16
N ARG A 222 -10.04 0.02 -16.19
CA ARG A 222 -9.79 -0.68 -14.91
C ARG A 222 -11.06 -0.81 -14.06
N CYS A 223 -11.92 0.22 -14.03
CA CYS A 223 -13.23 0.15 -13.35
C CYS A 223 -14.11 -0.96 -13.91
N ARG A 224 -14.14 -1.15 -15.23
CA ARG A 224 -14.92 -2.22 -15.87
C ARG A 224 -14.37 -3.61 -15.54
N GLN A 225 -13.06 -3.77 -15.48
CA GLN A 225 -12.43 -5.02 -15.06
C GLN A 225 -12.71 -5.32 -13.59
N ALA A 226 -12.45 -4.34 -12.71
CA ALA A 226 -12.71 -4.46 -11.28
C ALA A 226 -14.18 -4.77 -10.99
N LEU A 227 -15.12 -4.19 -11.73
CA LEU A 227 -16.55 -4.41 -11.54
C LEU A 227 -16.93 -5.89 -11.68
N THR A 228 -16.35 -6.60 -12.63
CA THR A 228 -16.62 -8.04 -12.83
C THR A 228 -16.23 -8.85 -11.59
N ASP A 229 -15.09 -8.54 -10.99
CA ASP A 229 -14.60 -9.25 -9.81
C ASP A 229 -15.33 -8.81 -8.54
N PHE A 230 -15.66 -7.53 -8.41
CA PHE A 230 -16.44 -7.01 -7.28
C PHE A 230 -17.83 -7.67 -7.21
N VAL A 231 -18.54 -7.76 -8.32
CA VAL A 231 -19.88 -8.38 -8.38
C VAL A 231 -19.81 -9.86 -7.99
N THR A 232 -18.71 -10.54 -8.27
CA THR A 232 -18.55 -11.96 -7.95
C THR A 232 -18.25 -12.20 -6.45
N HIS A 233 -17.54 -11.27 -5.80
CA HIS A 233 -17.00 -11.48 -4.45
C HIS A 233 -17.72 -10.71 -3.34
N PHE A 234 -18.48 -9.66 -3.70
CA PHE A 234 -19.17 -8.83 -2.71
C PHE A 234 -20.70 -9.00 -2.79
N PRO A 235 -21.38 -9.07 -1.63
CA PRO A 235 -22.83 -9.24 -1.57
C PRO A 235 -23.62 -7.92 -1.74
N PHE A 236 -22.96 -6.84 -2.17
CA PHE A 236 -23.57 -5.51 -2.36
C PHE A 236 -23.21 -4.95 -3.73
N SER A 237 -24.05 -4.05 -4.22
CA SER A 237 -23.79 -3.37 -5.48
C SER A 237 -22.67 -2.34 -5.35
N ILE A 238 -21.93 -2.13 -6.45
CA ILE A 238 -20.85 -1.16 -6.55
C ILE A 238 -21.03 -0.30 -7.79
N ASN A 239 -20.89 1.01 -7.60
CA ASN A 239 -20.88 1.98 -8.69
C ASN A 239 -19.56 2.76 -8.66
N PHE A 240 -18.99 2.99 -9.83
CA PHE A 240 -17.81 3.80 -10.04
C PHE A 240 -18.18 5.09 -10.77
N PHE A 241 -17.72 6.23 -10.24
CA PHE A 241 -17.92 7.53 -10.86
C PHE A 241 -16.55 8.12 -11.18
N VAL A 242 -16.28 8.34 -12.47
CA VAL A 242 -15.01 8.89 -12.97
C VAL A 242 -15.24 10.30 -13.46
N ASP A 243 -14.56 11.29 -12.87
CA ASP A 243 -14.62 12.68 -13.32
C ASP A 243 -13.66 12.92 -14.49
N GLN A 244 -13.99 13.91 -15.29
CA GLN A 244 -13.16 14.38 -16.43
C GLN A 244 -11.90 15.08 -15.97
N LYS A 245 -11.97 15.76 -14.85
CA LYS A 245 -10.99 16.76 -14.47
C LYS A 245 -9.93 16.16 -13.56
N VAL A 246 -8.70 16.22 -14.04
CA VAL A 246 -7.54 16.16 -13.18
C VAL A 246 -7.60 17.38 -12.26
N CYS A 247 -7.54 17.16 -10.96
CA CYS A 247 -7.61 18.23 -9.96
C CYS A 247 -6.39 18.26 -9.05
N LEU A 248 -5.96 19.44 -8.68
CA LEU A 248 -5.04 19.65 -7.56
C LEU A 248 -5.80 19.51 -6.24
N PRO A 249 -5.10 19.32 -5.11
CA PRO A 249 -5.75 19.22 -3.80
C PRO A 249 -6.72 20.36 -3.50
N GLU A 250 -6.41 21.58 -3.93
CA GLU A 250 -7.23 22.79 -3.74
C GLU A 250 -8.61 22.68 -4.39
N ASP A 251 -8.69 22.00 -5.53
CA ASP A 251 -9.93 21.82 -6.29
C ASP A 251 -10.69 20.55 -5.92
N LEU A 252 -10.08 19.66 -5.12
CA LEU A 252 -10.58 18.32 -4.85
C LEU A 252 -11.96 18.33 -4.18
N ARG A 253 -12.18 19.24 -3.23
CA ARG A 253 -13.48 19.38 -2.55
C ARG A 253 -14.61 19.69 -3.53
N LYS A 254 -14.35 20.58 -4.50
CA LYS A 254 -15.33 20.94 -5.52
C LYS A 254 -15.64 19.77 -6.45
N ALA A 255 -14.60 19.05 -6.89
CA ALA A 255 -14.75 17.84 -7.69
C ALA A 255 -15.56 16.79 -6.96
N PHE A 256 -15.21 16.49 -5.72
CA PHE A 256 -15.93 15.52 -4.87
C PHE A 256 -17.41 15.87 -4.69
N LEU A 257 -17.74 17.13 -4.39
CA LEU A 257 -19.13 17.55 -4.21
C LEU A 257 -19.95 17.38 -5.52
N SER A 258 -19.32 17.65 -6.67
CA SER A 258 -19.94 17.41 -7.98
C SER A 258 -20.22 15.92 -8.21
N MET A 259 -19.23 15.05 -7.98
CA MET A 259 -19.37 13.60 -8.12
C MET A 259 -20.44 13.04 -7.17
N LYS A 260 -20.44 13.49 -5.92
CA LYS A 260 -21.44 13.09 -4.90
C LYS A 260 -22.85 13.53 -5.28
N ALA A 261 -23.01 14.73 -5.80
CA ALA A 261 -24.31 15.23 -6.26
C ALA A 261 -24.84 14.40 -7.44
N PHE A 262 -23.96 13.98 -8.34
CA PHE A 262 -24.30 13.07 -9.44
C PHE A 262 -24.68 11.68 -8.91
N ALA A 263 -23.86 11.10 -8.03
CA ALA A 263 -24.14 9.81 -7.42
C ALA A 263 -25.49 9.78 -6.67
N GLY A 264 -25.86 10.89 -6.02
CA GLY A 264 -27.15 11.04 -5.34
C GLY A 264 -28.38 11.10 -6.26
N LYS A 265 -28.18 11.38 -7.55
CA LYS A 265 -29.25 11.34 -8.56
C LYS A 265 -29.44 9.95 -9.18
N ASN A 266 -28.48 9.05 -8.99
CA ASN A 266 -28.55 7.69 -9.49
C ASN A 266 -29.43 6.85 -8.55
N VAL A 267 -30.65 6.57 -8.99
CA VAL A 267 -31.62 5.75 -8.24
C VAL A 267 -31.80 4.37 -8.89
N THR A 268 -31.27 4.16 -10.09
CA THR A 268 -31.69 3.05 -10.96
C THR A 268 -30.57 2.07 -11.31
N TYR A 269 -29.34 2.54 -11.35
CA TYR A 269 -28.22 1.72 -11.83
C TYR A 269 -27.41 1.15 -10.66
N GLU A 270 -27.28 -0.15 -10.65
CA GLU A 270 -26.40 -0.90 -9.77
C GLU A 270 -25.29 -1.58 -10.59
N ASN A 271 -24.10 -1.68 -10.01
CA ASN A 271 -22.93 -2.30 -10.65
C ASN A 271 -22.57 -1.63 -11.98
N HIS A 272 -22.40 -0.30 -11.92
CA HIS A 272 -22.17 0.51 -13.13
C HIS A 272 -20.92 1.40 -13.02
N VAL A 273 -20.36 1.72 -14.20
CA VAL A 273 -19.25 2.67 -14.33
C VAL A 273 -19.77 3.92 -15.03
N PHE A 274 -19.92 5.00 -14.27
CA PHE A 274 -20.37 6.30 -14.76
C PHE A 274 -19.17 7.15 -15.22
N ASP A 275 -19.25 7.58 -16.46
CA ASP A 275 -18.36 8.56 -17.04
C ASP A 275 -19.06 9.94 -17.01
N LEU A 276 -18.72 10.77 -16.01
CA LEU A 276 -19.40 12.04 -15.81
C LEU A 276 -19.26 13.01 -17.01
N ALA A 277 -18.23 12.80 -17.84
CA ALA A 277 -18.04 13.58 -19.05
C ALA A 277 -19.05 13.25 -20.13
N ALA A 278 -19.21 11.95 -20.40
CA ALA A 278 -20.13 11.48 -21.44
C ALA A 278 -21.59 11.74 -21.07
N GLU A 279 -21.91 11.71 -19.77
CA GLU A 279 -23.27 11.88 -19.30
C GLU A 279 -23.71 13.33 -19.11
N THR A 280 -22.76 14.28 -19.01
CA THR A 280 -23.06 15.71 -18.98
C THR A 280 -23.47 16.21 -20.39
N GLU A 281 -23.09 15.51 -21.45
CA GLU A 281 -23.44 15.82 -22.84
C GLU A 281 -24.74 15.12 -23.31
N ALA A 282 -25.20 14.09 -22.59
CA ALA A 282 -26.45 13.42 -22.92
C ALA A 282 -27.62 14.28 -22.39
N PRO A 283 -28.55 14.72 -23.25
CA PRO A 283 -29.75 15.41 -22.76
C PRO A 283 -30.53 14.41 -21.89
N VAL A 284 -30.82 14.82 -20.66
CA VAL A 284 -31.77 14.10 -19.77
C VAL A 284 -33.10 14.06 -20.50
N GLN A 285 -33.32 13.02 -21.30
CA GLN A 285 -34.57 12.78 -22.00
C GLN A 285 -35.24 11.56 -21.40
N THR A 286 -35.83 11.77 -20.28
CA THR A 286 -37.22 11.37 -20.06
C THR A 286 -37.74 12.28 -18.96
N PRO A 287 -38.69 13.19 -19.24
CA PRO A 287 -39.39 13.85 -18.18
C PRO A 287 -40.05 12.75 -17.35
N PHE A 288 -39.63 12.66 -16.08
CA PHE A 288 -40.40 11.91 -15.09
C PHE A 288 -41.83 12.37 -15.21
N GLN A 289 -42.70 11.57 -15.81
CA GLN A 289 -44.12 11.79 -15.73
C GLN A 289 -44.53 11.27 -14.35
N PRO A 290 -44.86 12.17 -13.42
CA PRO A 290 -45.35 11.70 -12.13
C PRO A 290 -46.58 10.86 -12.38
N ILE A 291 -46.54 9.63 -11.93
CA ILE A 291 -47.73 8.77 -11.94
C ILE A 291 -48.81 9.51 -11.18
N PRO A 292 -49.99 9.72 -11.76
CA PRO A 292 -51.06 10.46 -11.10
C PRO A 292 -51.33 9.90 -9.71
N SER A 293 -51.39 10.77 -8.71
CA SER A 293 -51.57 10.39 -7.29
C SER A 293 -52.80 9.48 -7.07
N ASP A 294 -53.81 9.62 -7.89
CA ASP A 294 -55.04 8.82 -7.85
C ASP A 294 -54.76 7.34 -8.19
N ARG A 295 -53.86 7.07 -9.12
CA ARG A 295 -53.51 5.70 -9.52
C ARG A 295 -52.69 4.98 -8.43
N TRP A 296 -51.80 5.70 -7.71
CA TRP A 296 -51.12 5.17 -6.55
C TRP A 296 -52.08 4.84 -5.41
N SER A 297 -53.02 5.71 -5.17
CA SER A 297 -54.06 5.52 -4.14
C SER A 297 -54.89 4.27 -4.42
N ASP A 298 -55.27 4.03 -5.68
CA ASP A 298 -56.04 2.86 -6.11
C ASP A 298 -55.24 1.55 -6.01
N LEU A 299 -53.93 1.57 -6.35
CA LEU A 299 -53.08 0.40 -6.25
C LEU A 299 -52.77 0.01 -4.79
N LEU A 300 -52.58 1.01 -3.94
CA LEU A 300 -52.41 0.79 -2.48
C LEU A 300 -53.68 0.30 -1.78
N THR A 301 -54.83 0.86 -2.15
CA THR A 301 -56.13 0.45 -1.54
C THR A 301 -56.63 -0.89 -2.06
N SER A 302 -56.25 -1.29 -3.28
CA SER A 302 -56.61 -2.58 -3.87
C SER A 302 -55.72 -3.76 -3.46
N GLY A 303 -54.65 -3.52 -2.69
CA GLY A 303 -53.69 -4.54 -2.20
C GLY A 303 -52.87 -5.21 -3.29
N ARG A 304 -52.74 -4.62 -4.49
CA ARG A 304 -51.96 -5.15 -5.62
C ARG A 304 -50.49 -4.71 -5.56
N THR A 305 -49.79 -5.17 -4.55
CA THR A 305 -48.39 -4.84 -4.30
C THR A 305 -47.41 -5.30 -5.40
N GLU A 306 -47.78 -6.38 -6.13
CA GLU A 306 -46.92 -6.86 -7.24
C GLU A 306 -46.91 -5.92 -8.45
N GLN A 307 -47.97 -5.16 -8.68
CA GLN A 307 -48.00 -4.17 -9.77
C GLN A 307 -47.31 -2.86 -9.42
N LEU A 308 -47.16 -2.54 -8.14
CA LEU A 308 -46.35 -1.42 -7.67
C LEU A 308 -44.83 -1.64 -7.91
N GLN A 309 -44.36 -2.87 -7.88
CA GLN A 309 -42.97 -3.21 -8.14
C GLN A 309 -42.56 -3.13 -9.62
N ILE A 310 -43.51 -3.12 -10.53
CA ILE A 310 -43.29 -3.07 -11.98
C ILE A 310 -43.31 -1.61 -12.50
N GLU A 311 -43.97 -0.68 -11.78
CA GLU A 311 -44.14 0.73 -12.18
C GLU A 311 -43.16 1.69 -11.47
N VAL A 312 -42.30 1.20 -10.57
CA VAL A 312 -41.18 1.94 -9.92
C VAL A 312 -39.88 1.54 -10.55
#